data_f553e51e2e42562ec2035c0cdd5b196f
#
_entry.id   f553e51e2e42562ec2035c0cdd5b196f
#
_cell.length_a   1.000
_cell.length_b   1.000
_cell.length_c   1.000
_cell.angle_alpha   90.00
_cell.angle_beta   90.00
_cell.angle_gamma   90.00
#
_symmetry.space_group_name_H-M   'P 1'
#
loop_
_entity.id
_entity.type
_entity.pdbx_description
1 polymer ?
#
loop_
_entity_poly.entity_id
_entity_poly.type
_entity_poly.pdbx_seq_one_letter_code
_entity_poly.pdbx_strand_id
1 'polypeptide(L)'
;MQNSLYRELREAIPIVDAAIYKIIRLTGGFHIDCDNKACEKELRRFLGEVRVGSGQQGINAFMSAYFEQLLTYGTAVGEMITDSDGNFAALYNAAIDDVELKRGDDGFSSVVCVRELAEAKPVAYPQLVLLSVLNPEAGQLTGNSLLKGLPFVSNILMKIYNTIGINWERVGNVRFAVTYKPQNDVVDRAYAKDRAQQVAREWSEAMQPGNQVRDFVAVGDVSIKAIGADNQILDSEVPVRQMLEQIVAKTGLPPFMLSLSWSSTERMSSQQADVLTSELEAYRRLLTPVIEKICRFWMITNGRNDSFSVEWDDITLQDEVELAKARLYRAQSERIEQELKSVE
;
A
#
# COMPACT_ATOMS: atom_id res chain seq x y z
N MET A 1 -12.07 4.62 15.01
CA MET A 1 -12.47 3.24 14.57
C MET A 1 -12.14 2.97 13.10
N GLN A 2 -12.50 3.82 12.15
CA GLN A 2 -12.21 3.57 10.72
C GLN A 2 -10.71 3.72 10.38
N ASN A 3 -10.02 4.68 10.96
CA ASN A 3 -8.59 4.91 10.74
C ASN A 3 -7.73 3.77 11.29
N SER A 4 -8.07 3.21 12.46
CA SER A 4 -7.38 2.04 13.01
C SER A 4 -7.50 0.83 12.09
N LEU A 5 -8.68 0.62 11.51
CA LEU A 5 -8.93 -0.48 10.57
C LEU A 5 -8.03 -0.37 9.32
N TYR A 6 -7.84 0.83 8.76
CA TYR A 6 -6.97 1.01 7.60
C TYR A 6 -5.49 0.82 7.94
N ARG A 7 -5.07 1.18 9.15
CA ARG A 7 -3.70 0.94 9.64
C ARG A 7 -3.45 -0.56 9.81
N GLU A 8 -4.35 -1.26 10.50
CA GLU A 8 -4.29 -2.70 10.67
C GLU A 8 -4.31 -3.45 9.34
N LEU A 9 -5.08 -2.98 8.36
CA LEU A 9 -5.12 -3.55 7.02
C LEU A 9 -3.75 -3.48 6.32
N ARG A 10 -3.07 -2.35 6.40
CA ARG A 10 -1.72 -2.18 5.82
C ARG A 10 -0.70 -3.08 6.50
N GLU A 11 -0.78 -3.20 7.83
CA GLU A 11 0.11 -4.09 8.60
C GLU A 11 -0.14 -5.57 8.29
N ALA A 12 -1.41 -5.96 8.14
CA ALA A 12 -1.79 -7.36 7.94
C ALA A 12 -1.60 -7.85 6.50
N ILE A 13 -1.71 -6.97 5.50
CA ILE A 13 -1.69 -7.32 4.07
C ILE A 13 -0.56 -6.57 3.36
N PRO A 14 0.64 -7.16 3.24
CA PRO A 14 1.83 -6.48 2.71
C PRO A 14 1.66 -5.88 1.32
N ILE A 15 0.85 -6.50 0.45
CA ILE A 15 0.59 -6.00 -0.90
C ILE A 15 -0.17 -4.66 -0.89
N VAL A 16 -1.02 -4.43 0.11
CA VAL A 16 -1.75 -3.17 0.28
C VAL A 16 -0.80 -2.05 0.67
N ASP A 17 0.09 -2.31 1.63
CA ASP A 17 1.11 -1.35 2.05
C ASP A 17 2.09 -1.05 0.92
N ALA A 18 2.56 -2.08 0.21
CA ALA A 18 3.41 -1.92 -0.96
C ALA A 18 2.76 -1.07 -2.06
N ALA A 19 1.44 -1.20 -2.27
CA ALA A 19 0.69 -0.41 -3.25
C ALA A 19 0.69 1.09 -2.87
N ILE A 20 0.45 1.44 -1.61
CA ILE A 20 0.50 2.83 -1.13
C ILE A 20 1.87 3.45 -1.40
N TYR A 21 2.95 2.80 -0.96
CA TYR A 21 4.30 3.33 -1.19
C TYR A 21 4.71 3.35 -2.67
N LYS A 22 4.19 2.41 -3.47
CA LYS A 22 4.42 2.42 -4.92
C LYS A 22 3.79 3.66 -5.56
N ILE A 23 2.54 3.99 -5.24
CA ILE A 23 1.84 5.19 -5.74
C ILE A 23 2.62 6.45 -5.34
N ILE A 24 3.04 6.57 -4.06
CA ILE A 24 3.80 7.72 -3.58
C ILE A 24 5.09 7.91 -4.40
N ARG A 25 5.85 6.85 -4.62
CA ARG A 25 7.11 6.91 -5.37
C ARG A 25 6.90 7.22 -6.85
N LEU A 26 5.87 6.65 -7.46
CA LEU A 26 5.56 6.87 -8.89
C LEU A 26 5.01 8.26 -9.17
N THR A 27 4.43 8.93 -8.18
CA THR A 27 4.00 10.33 -8.30
C THR A 27 5.20 11.25 -8.59
N GLY A 28 6.40 10.82 -8.17
CA GLY A 28 7.66 11.48 -8.53
C GLY A 28 7.97 12.71 -7.71
N GLY A 29 9.03 13.40 -8.13
CA GLY A 29 9.46 14.67 -7.57
C GLY A 29 8.88 15.87 -8.30
N PHE A 30 9.18 17.05 -7.77
CA PHE A 30 8.81 18.32 -8.39
C PHE A 30 9.92 19.36 -8.14
N HIS A 31 9.94 20.39 -8.95
CA HIS A 31 10.77 21.57 -8.76
C HIS A 31 9.93 22.83 -8.89
N ILE A 32 10.45 23.91 -8.36
CA ILE A 32 9.82 25.22 -8.45
C ILE A 32 10.57 26.04 -9.49
N ASP A 33 9.86 26.56 -10.47
CA ASP A 33 10.38 27.54 -11.41
C ASP A 33 9.89 28.93 -10.99
N CYS A 34 10.82 29.90 -10.88
CA CYS A 34 10.52 31.29 -10.53
C CYS A 34 11.05 32.20 -11.59
N ASP A 35 10.33 33.31 -11.86
CA ASP A 35 10.80 34.39 -12.74
C ASP A 35 12.13 34.97 -12.27
N ASN A 36 12.33 35.03 -10.94
CA ASN A 36 13.56 35.50 -10.31
C ASN A 36 14.45 34.34 -9.90
N LYS A 37 15.54 34.11 -10.63
CA LYS A 37 16.46 32.99 -10.36
C LYS A 37 17.19 33.04 -9.01
N ALA A 38 17.36 34.23 -8.42
CA ALA A 38 17.89 34.33 -7.07
C ALA A 38 16.87 33.83 -6.04
N CYS A 39 15.60 34.20 -6.18
CA CYS A 39 14.51 33.70 -5.38
C CYS A 39 14.36 32.20 -5.51
N GLU A 40 14.38 31.66 -6.72
CA GLU A 40 14.32 30.23 -6.99
C GLU A 40 15.39 29.45 -6.23
N LYS A 41 16.64 29.94 -6.29
CA LYS A 41 17.76 29.28 -5.60
C LYS A 41 17.59 29.24 -4.09
N GLU A 42 17.13 30.34 -3.50
CA GLU A 42 16.89 30.43 -2.05
C GLU A 42 15.72 29.55 -1.63
N LEU A 43 14.61 29.59 -2.38
CA LEU A 43 13.43 28.75 -2.12
C LEU A 43 13.78 27.26 -2.25
N ARG A 44 14.51 26.88 -3.29
CA ARG A 44 14.97 25.49 -3.49
C ARG A 44 15.84 25.02 -2.31
N ARG A 45 16.74 25.86 -1.82
CA ARG A 45 17.55 25.54 -0.64
C ARG A 45 16.66 25.36 0.58
N PHE A 46 15.75 26.29 0.84
CA PHE A 46 14.79 26.18 1.94
C PHE A 46 13.97 24.91 1.88
N LEU A 47 13.39 24.57 0.72
CA LEU A 47 12.60 23.37 0.52
C LEU A 47 13.39 22.08 0.74
N GLY A 48 14.72 22.09 0.46
CA GLY A 48 15.62 20.98 0.73
C GLY A 48 15.99 20.82 2.20
N GLU A 49 16.04 21.93 2.95
CA GLU A 49 16.56 21.99 4.32
C GLU A 49 15.47 22.15 5.39
N VAL A 50 14.22 22.50 5.00
CA VAL A 50 13.13 22.73 5.95
C VAL A 50 12.95 21.53 6.88
N ARG A 51 12.87 21.81 8.17
CA ARG A 51 12.67 20.78 9.20
C ARG A 51 11.28 20.16 9.05
N VAL A 52 11.18 18.82 9.16
CA VAL A 52 9.94 18.09 9.13
C VAL A 52 9.78 17.27 10.41
N GLY A 53 8.82 17.64 11.24
CA GLY A 53 8.61 17.00 12.54
C GLY A 53 9.88 17.03 13.40
N SER A 54 10.17 15.92 14.08
CA SER A 54 11.28 15.83 15.04
C SER A 54 12.60 15.32 14.44
N GLY A 55 12.62 14.73 13.24
CA GLY A 55 13.83 14.05 12.78
C GLY A 55 14.06 13.99 11.28
N GLN A 56 13.20 14.62 10.48
CA GLN A 56 13.31 14.62 9.03
C GLN A 56 13.57 16.04 8.49
N GLN A 57 14.02 16.12 7.24
CA GLN A 57 14.29 17.37 6.54
C GLN A 57 13.81 17.27 5.09
N GLY A 58 13.45 18.43 4.55
CA GLY A 58 13.08 18.60 3.15
C GLY A 58 11.61 18.34 2.85
N ILE A 59 11.10 19.12 1.90
CA ILE A 59 9.70 19.07 1.51
C ILE A 59 9.25 17.69 1.02
N ASN A 60 10.16 16.93 0.40
CA ASN A 60 9.84 15.58 -0.08
C ASN A 60 9.50 14.62 1.06
N ALA A 61 10.16 14.73 2.22
CA ALA A 61 9.82 13.94 3.40
C ALA A 61 8.43 14.31 3.94
N PHE A 62 8.12 15.61 4.00
CA PHE A 62 6.79 16.08 4.37
C PHE A 62 5.72 15.59 3.41
N MET A 63 5.91 15.80 2.09
CA MET A 63 4.93 15.43 1.07
C MET A 63 4.71 13.91 0.99
N SER A 64 5.76 13.10 1.22
CA SER A 64 5.62 11.64 1.25
C SER A 64 4.70 11.19 2.39
N ALA A 65 4.90 11.70 3.59
CA ALA A 65 4.05 11.38 4.76
C ALA A 65 2.64 11.98 4.61
N TYR A 66 2.53 13.19 4.07
CA TYR A 66 1.27 13.84 3.80
C TYR A 66 0.42 13.07 2.78
N PHE A 67 1.05 12.61 1.69
CA PHE A 67 0.37 11.84 0.65
C PHE A 67 0.04 10.42 1.12
N GLU A 68 0.91 9.79 1.94
CA GLU A 68 0.60 8.52 2.60
C GLU A 68 -0.67 8.62 3.45
N GLN A 69 -0.78 9.69 4.24
CA GLN A 69 -1.96 9.97 5.05
C GLN A 69 -3.20 10.15 4.17
N LEU A 70 -3.08 10.92 3.08
CA LEU A 70 -4.17 11.17 2.13
C LEU A 70 -4.70 9.88 1.49
N LEU A 71 -3.82 9.01 1.01
CA LEU A 71 -4.19 7.73 0.41
C LEU A 71 -4.81 6.78 1.45
N THR A 72 -4.21 6.72 2.64
CA THR A 72 -4.62 5.77 3.67
C THR A 72 -5.96 6.16 4.30
N TYR A 73 -6.16 7.44 4.60
CA TYR A 73 -7.35 7.89 5.36
C TYR A 73 -8.34 8.71 4.52
N GLY A 74 -7.96 9.07 3.30
CA GLY A 74 -8.76 9.94 2.45
C GLY A 74 -8.65 11.42 2.79
N THR A 75 -7.98 11.76 3.87
CA THR A 75 -7.80 13.12 4.36
C THR A 75 -6.39 13.26 4.89
N ALA A 76 -5.72 14.35 4.55
CA ALA A 76 -4.41 14.68 5.08
C ALA A 76 -4.42 16.08 5.67
N VAL A 77 -3.75 16.21 6.81
CA VAL A 77 -3.61 17.49 7.54
C VAL A 77 -2.16 17.72 7.88
N GLY A 78 -1.66 18.87 7.49
CA GLY A 78 -0.34 19.35 7.86
C GLY A 78 -0.41 20.78 8.40
N GLU A 79 0.70 21.24 8.96
CA GLU A 79 0.83 22.58 9.50
C GLU A 79 2.20 23.17 9.16
N MET A 80 2.20 24.44 8.82
CA MET A 80 3.40 25.27 8.70
C MET A 80 3.69 25.90 10.06
N ILE A 81 4.82 25.56 10.66
CA ILE A 81 5.21 26.05 11.99
C ILE A 81 6.06 27.32 11.83
N THR A 82 5.77 28.34 12.60
CA THR A 82 6.54 29.56 12.67
C THR A 82 7.34 29.63 13.98
N ASP A 83 8.48 30.32 13.95
CA ASP A 83 9.21 30.71 15.17
C ASP A 83 8.56 31.90 15.89
N SER A 84 9.16 32.33 16.98
CA SER A 84 8.68 33.51 17.78
C SER A 84 8.66 34.82 16.99
N ASP A 85 9.48 34.93 15.96
CA ASP A 85 9.61 36.10 15.11
C ASP A 85 8.68 36.07 13.89
N GLY A 86 7.91 34.99 13.74
CA GLY A 86 6.98 34.73 12.63
C GLY A 86 7.62 34.17 11.37
N ASN A 87 8.90 33.77 11.40
CA ASN A 87 9.54 33.17 10.27
C ASN A 87 9.16 31.69 10.13
N PHE A 88 9.22 31.17 8.92
CA PHE A 88 8.90 29.77 8.64
C PHE A 88 9.97 28.84 9.24
N ALA A 89 9.62 28.04 10.24
CA ALA A 89 10.56 27.21 11.00
C ALA A 89 10.51 25.72 10.62
N ALA A 90 9.33 25.16 10.40
CA ALA A 90 9.19 23.73 10.14
C ALA A 90 7.85 23.38 9.45
N LEU A 91 7.78 22.17 8.92
CA LEU A 91 6.56 21.50 8.47
C LEU A 91 6.21 20.35 9.42
N TYR A 92 4.94 20.16 9.67
CA TYR A 92 4.43 19.12 10.55
C TYR A 92 3.26 18.39 9.90
N ASN A 93 3.28 17.06 9.90
CA ASN A 93 2.14 16.23 9.54
C ASN A 93 1.36 15.89 10.81
N ALA A 94 0.14 16.37 10.91
CA ALA A 94 -0.71 16.09 12.05
C ALA A 94 -1.18 14.64 12.07
N ALA A 95 -1.30 14.03 13.24
CA ALA A 95 -1.91 12.72 13.36
C ALA A 95 -3.41 12.83 13.07
N ILE A 96 -3.92 12.06 12.12
CA ILE A 96 -5.32 12.15 11.67
C ILE A 96 -6.32 11.84 12.79
N ASP A 97 -5.91 11.06 13.77
CA ASP A 97 -6.76 10.69 14.92
C ASP A 97 -6.95 11.86 15.89
N ASP A 98 -6.05 12.86 15.86
CA ASP A 98 -6.11 14.05 16.70
C ASP A 98 -6.86 15.22 16.02
N VAL A 99 -7.30 15.02 14.77
CA VAL A 99 -7.95 16.04 13.97
C VAL A 99 -9.43 15.74 13.78
N GLU A 100 -10.25 16.77 13.85
CA GLU A 100 -11.67 16.75 13.52
C GLU A 100 -11.99 17.89 12.54
N LEU A 101 -12.72 17.58 11.46
CA LEU A 101 -13.20 18.59 10.53
C LEU A 101 -14.62 18.97 10.89
N LYS A 102 -14.87 20.26 11.11
CA LYS A 102 -16.19 20.81 11.33
C LYS A 102 -16.58 21.75 10.19
N ARG A 103 -17.86 21.89 9.96
CA ARG A 103 -18.38 22.85 8.99
C ARG A 103 -18.29 24.24 9.57
N GLY A 104 -17.79 25.20 8.79
CA GLY A 104 -17.75 26.60 9.19
C GLY A 104 -19.15 27.23 9.26
N ASP A 105 -19.24 28.40 9.88
CA ASP A 105 -20.49 29.12 10.03
C ASP A 105 -21.12 29.59 8.71
N ASP A 106 -20.30 29.71 7.65
CA ASP A 106 -20.74 30.00 6.29
C ASP A 106 -21.38 28.81 5.58
N GLY A 107 -21.33 27.60 6.19
CA GLY A 107 -21.85 26.35 5.64
C GLY A 107 -21.02 25.74 4.51
N PHE A 108 -19.97 26.40 4.02
CA PHE A 108 -19.14 25.98 2.89
C PHE A 108 -17.70 25.68 3.29
N SER A 109 -17.13 26.45 4.22
CA SER A 109 -15.76 26.25 4.68
C SER A 109 -15.62 25.04 5.59
N SER A 110 -14.42 24.45 5.62
CA SER A 110 -14.03 23.41 6.57
C SER A 110 -13.13 24.00 7.63
N VAL A 111 -13.51 23.84 8.89
CA VAL A 111 -12.72 24.24 10.05
C VAL A 111 -11.99 23.04 10.60
N VAL A 112 -10.67 23.13 10.64
CA VAL A 112 -9.83 22.10 11.26
C VAL A 112 -9.81 22.33 12.77
N CYS A 113 -10.14 21.30 13.52
CA CYS A 113 -10.14 21.30 14.98
C CYS A 113 -9.14 20.24 15.48
N VAL A 114 -8.46 20.54 16.59
CA VAL A 114 -7.59 19.59 17.28
C VAL A 114 -8.37 19.08 18.51
N ARG A 115 -8.29 17.76 18.71
CA ARG A 115 -8.89 17.11 19.89
C ARG A 115 -7.99 17.30 21.09
N GLU A 116 -8.50 18.02 22.09
CA GLU A 116 -7.91 18.14 23.41
C GLU A 116 -8.82 17.43 24.41
N LEU A 117 -8.41 16.24 24.87
CA LEU A 117 -9.21 15.38 25.76
C LEU A 117 -10.58 15.02 25.15
N ALA A 118 -11.67 15.63 25.58
CA ALA A 118 -13.03 15.34 25.14
C ALA A 118 -13.60 16.39 24.16
N GLU A 119 -12.93 17.52 23.96
CA GLU A 119 -13.40 18.61 23.12
C GLU A 119 -12.50 18.82 21.91
N ALA A 120 -13.14 19.10 20.76
CA ALA A 120 -12.42 19.50 19.56
C ALA A 120 -12.49 21.03 19.42
N LYS A 121 -11.33 21.69 19.52
CA LYS A 121 -11.19 23.15 19.42
C LYS A 121 -10.63 23.52 18.05
N PRO A 122 -11.16 24.59 17.43
CA PRO A 122 -10.58 25.11 16.20
C PRO A 122 -9.12 25.48 16.39
N VAL A 123 -8.29 25.22 15.35
CA VAL A 123 -6.89 25.65 15.35
C VAL A 123 -6.79 27.16 15.42
N ALA A 124 -5.79 27.67 16.15
CA ALA A 124 -5.62 29.12 16.39
C ALA A 124 -5.27 29.87 15.09
N TYR A 125 -4.54 29.23 14.17
CA TYR A 125 -4.05 29.82 12.93
C TYR A 125 -4.46 29.00 11.70
N PRO A 126 -5.72 29.08 11.24
CA PRO A 126 -6.21 28.27 10.10
C PRO A 126 -5.43 28.50 8.81
N GLN A 127 -4.82 29.67 8.63
CA GLN A 127 -3.99 30.02 7.48
C GLN A 127 -2.71 29.17 7.37
N LEU A 128 -2.20 28.65 8.49
CA LEU A 128 -1.01 27.79 8.52
C LEU A 128 -1.33 26.32 8.31
N VAL A 129 -2.60 25.94 8.32
CA VAL A 129 -3.03 24.56 8.15
C VAL A 129 -3.05 24.19 6.66
N LEU A 130 -2.52 23.02 6.36
CA LEU A 130 -2.57 22.37 5.05
C LEU A 130 -3.61 21.25 5.13
N LEU A 131 -4.63 21.29 4.28
CA LEU A 131 -5.70 20.30 4.26
C LEU A 131 -5.92 19.82 2.83
N SER A 132 -5.94 18.50 2.64
CA SER A 132 -6.38 17.86 1.40
C SER A 132 -7.37 16.75 1.69
N VAL A 133 -8.34 16.58 0.80
CA VAL A 133 -9.36 15.54 0.87
C VAL A 133 -9.41 14.79 -0.46
N LEU A 134 -9.40 13.47 -0.40
CA LEU A 134 -9.39 12.59 -1.58
C LEU A 134 -10.82 12.17 -1.91
N ASN A 135 -11.32 12.54 -3.09
CA ASN A 135 -12.63 12.12 -3.61
C ASN A 135 -13.76 12.20 -2.56
N PRO A 136 -14.02 13.37 -1.96
CA PRO A 136 -15.07 13.51 -0.95
C PRO A 136 -16.44 13.23 -1.56
N GLU A 137 -17.31 12.56 -0.82
CA GLU A 137 -18.72 12.44 -1.19
C GLU A 137 -19.42 13.79 -1.03
N ALA A 138 -20.45 14.03 -1.82
CA ALA A 138 -21.20 15.27 -1.75
C ALA A 138 -21.69 15.57 -0.32
N GLY A 139 -21.32 16.73 0.21
CA GLY A 139 -21.68 17.15 1.56
C GLY A 139 -20.81 16.57 2.69
N GLN A 140 -19.83 15.73 2.40
CA GLN A 140 -18.86 15.28 3.39
C GLN A 140 -17.65 16.23 3.46
N LEU A 141 -17.11 16.39 4.67
CA LEU A 141 -15.90 17.18 4.92
C LEU A 141 -14.63 16.35 4.80
N THR A 142 -14.75 15.03 4.98
CA THR A 142 -13.64 14.07 4.86
C THR A 142 -13.65 13.39 3.52
N GLY A 143 -12.47 13.05 3.02
CA GLY A 143 -12.34 12.28 1.78
C GLY A 143 -12.53 10.79 1.99
N ASN A 144 -12.54 10.06 0.87
CA ASN A 144 -12.60 8.60 0.85
C ASN A 144 -11.19 8.02 0.76
N SER A 145 -10.87 7.12 1.69
CA SER A 145 -9.64 6.33 1.65
C SER A 145 -9.53 5.52 0.35
N LEU A 146 -8.32 5.42 -0.20
CA LEU A 146 -8.03 4.46 -1.28
C LEU A 146 -8.34 3.02 -0.83
N LEU A 147 -8.24 2.75 0.47
CA LEU A 147 -8.48 1.43 1.06
C LEU A 147 -9.95 1.13 1.35
N LYS A 148 -10.86 2.08 1.09
CA LYS A 148 -12.31 1.89 1.31
C LYS A 148 -12.81 0.68 0.50
N GLY A 149 -13.43 -0.29 1.19
CA GLY A 149 -13.91 -1.56 0.63
C GLY A 149 -12.92 -2.73 0.71
N LEU A 150 -11.61 -2.47 0.85
CA LEU A 150 -10.61 -3.54 0.98
C LEU A 150 -10.70 -4.36 2.27
N PRO A 151 -11.16 -3.85 3.42
CA PRO A 151 -11.23 -4.66 4.64
C PRO A 151 -12.05 -5.95 4.48
N PHE A 152 -13.14 -5.92 3.72
CA PHE A 152 -13.93 -7.11 3.42
C PHE A 152 -13.16 -8.14 2.58
N VAL A 153 -12.56 -7.69 1.48
CA VAL A 153 -11.75 -8.51 0.57
C VAL A 153 -10.55 -9.12 1.30
N SER A 154 -9.87 -8.32 2.09
CA SER A 154 -8.69 -8.73 2.86
C SER A 154 -9.03 -9.76 3.94
N ASN A 155 -10.17 -9.63 4.60
CA ASN A 155 -10.63 -10.63 5.56
C ASN A 155 -10.85 -12.01 4.91
N ILE A 156 -11.41 -12.03 3.69
CA ILE A 156 -11.56 -13.27 2.92
C ILE A 156 -10.19 -13.84 2.57
N LEU A 157 -9.28 -13.01 2.06
CA LEU A 157 -7.92 -13.41 1.69
C LEU A 157 -7.16 -14.02 2.88
N MET A 158 -7.22 -13.38 4.04
CA MET A 158 -6.59 -13.89 5.27
C MET A 158 -7.18 -15.24 5.71
N LYS A 159 -8.50 -15.43 5.60
CA LYS A 159 -9.13 -16.73 5.88
C LYS A 159 -8.64 -17.82 4.93
N ILE A 160 -8.46 -17.49 3.64
CA ILE A 160 -7.91 -18.43 2.66
C ILE A 160 -6.47 -18.79 3.04
N TYR A 161 -5.60 -17.81 3.34
CA TYR A 161 -4.22 -18.07 3.75
C TYR A 161 -4.13 -18.90 5.03
N ASN A 162 -4.97 -18.62 6.02
CA ASN A 162 -5.02 -19.43 7.22
C ASN A 162 -5.44 -20.89 6.93
N THR A 163 -6.41 -21.08 6.05
CA THR A 163 -6.84 -22.42 5.61
C THR A 163 -5.73 -23.15 4.87
N ILE A 164 -4.99 -22.45 3.99
CA ILE A 164 -3.81 -22.99 3.33
C ILE A 164 -2.79 -23.45 4.38
N GLY A 165 -2.45 -22.59 5.36
CA GLY A 165 -1.52 -22.92 6.44
C GLY A 165 -1.93 -24.18 7.21
N ILE A 166 -3.20 -24.25 7.64
CA ILE A 166 -3.75 -25.42 8.33
C ILE A 166 -3.68 -26.68 7.46
N ASN A 167 -3.96 -26.56 6.16
CA ASN A 167 -3.89 -27.71 5.24
C ASN A 167 -2.45 -28.18 5.04
N TRP A 168 -1.48 -27.27 4.93
CA TRP A 168 -0.07 -27.61 4.88
C TRP A 168 0.42 -28.30 6.15
N GLU A 169 0.01 -27.83 7.33
CA GLU A 169 0.32 -28.49 8.61
C GLU A 169 -0.28 -29.90 8.65
N ARG A 170 -1.51 -30.09 8.16
CA ARG A 170 -2.14 -31.42 8.09
C ARG A 170 -1.44 -32.38 7.16
N VAL A 171 -1.00 -31.89 5.99
CA VAL A 171 -0.29 -32.70 5.00
C VAL A 171 1.15 -32.98 5.46
N GLY A 172 1.81 -32.01 6.07
CA GLY A 172 3.17 -32.15 6.63
C GLY A 172 3.23 -33.10 7.84
N ASN A 173 2.17 -33.15 8.65
CA ASN A 173 2.04 -34.02 9.80
C ASN A 173 1.27 -35.29 9.43
N VAL A 174 1.91 -36.16 8.66
CA VAL A 174 1.32 -37.45 8.26
C VAL A 174 1.00 -38.25 9.54
N ARG A 175 -0.27 -38.56 9.74
CA ARG A 175 -0.73 -39.42 10.81
C ARG A 175 -0.93 -40.83 10.26
N PHE A 176 -0.52 -41.82 11.04
CA PHE A 176 -0.69 -43.21 10.66
C PHE A 176 -1.73 -43.87 11.54
N ALA A 177 -2.70 -44.56 10.93
CA ALA A 177 -3.54 -45.49 11.61
C ALA A 177 -2.94 -46.89 11.51
N VAL A 178 -2.48 -47.38 12.62
CA VAL A 178 -2.02 -48.75 12.75
C VAL A 178 -3.18 -49.62 13.22
N THR A 179 -3.63 -50.52 12.38
CA THR A 179 -4.75 -51.44 12.71
C THR A 179 -4.21 -52.86 12.78
N TYR A 180 -4.42 -53.46 13.96
CA TYR A 180 -4.17 -54.88 14.18
C TYR A 180 -5.50 -55.66 14.12
N LYS A 181 -5.57 -56.67 13.25
CA LYS A 181 -6.73 -57.57 13.18
C LYS A 181 -6.38 -58.88 13.88
N PRO A 182 -6.99 -59.23 15.01
CA PRO A 182 -6.75 -60.49 15.65
C PRO A 182 -7.19 -61.68 14.78
N GLN A 183 -6.43 -62.74 14.77
CA GLN A 183 -6.81 -63.98 14.16
C GLN A 183 -7.97 -64.63 14.94
N ASN A 184 -8.63 -65.65 14.34
CA ASN A 184 -9.83 -66.25 14.94
C ASN A 184 -9.54 -67.15 16.19
N ASP A 185 -8.38 -67.00 16.78
CA ASP A 185 -7.99 -67.70 17.99
C ASP A 185 -8.45 -66.91 19.25
N VAL A 186 -8.95 -67.63 20.24
CA VAL A 186 -9.45 -67.07 21.53
C VAL A 186 -8.33 -66.36 22.28
N VAL A 187 -7.12 -66.88 22.22
CA VAL A 187 -5.94 -66.31 22.88
C VAL A 187 -5.54 -65.01 22.19
N ASP A 188 -5.55 -64.95 20.87
CA ASP A 188 -5.17 -63.76 20.10
C ASP A 188 -6.19 -62.62 20.34
N ARG A 189 -7.48 -62.94 20.43
CA ARG A 189 -8.50 -61.94 20.78
C ARG A 189 -8.33 -61.38 22.18
N ALA A 190 -7.94 -62.16 23.16
CA ALA A 190 -7.74 -61.74 24.56
C ALA A 190 -6.59 -60.72 24.67
N TYR A 191 -5.52 -60.88 23.86
CA TYR A 191 -4.35 -60.00 23.89
C TYR A 191 -4.30 -59.00 22.75
N ALA A 192 -5.37 -58.86 21.94
CA ALA A 192 -5.40 -58.00 20.78
C ALA A 192 -5.11 -56.52 21.11
N LYS A 193 -5.58 -56.02 22.26
CA LYS A 193 -5.33 -54.64 22.73
C LYS A 193 -3.86 -54.41 23.06
N ASP A 194 -3.23 -55.37 23.77
CA ASP A 194 -1.82 -55.25 24.16
C ASP A 194 -0.90 -55.32 22.98
N ARG A 195 -1.19 -56.17 22.00
CA ARG A 195 -0.47 -56.27 20.73
C ARG A 195 -0.62 -55.02 19.89
N ALA A 196 -1.83 -54.44 19.78
CA ALA A 196 -2.05 -53.19 19.10
C ALA A 196 -1.25 -52.03 19.73
N GLN A 197 -1.16 -52.00 21.07
CA GLN A 197 -0.37 -50.98 21.78
C GLN A 197 1.14 -51.20 21.60
N GLN A 198 1.60 -52.43 21.54
CA GLN A 198 3.00 -52.77 21.28
C GLN A 198 3.41 -52.33 19.85
N VAL A 199 2.61 -52.67 18.83
CA VAL A 199 2.83 -52.26 17.47
C VAL A 199 2.84 -50.72 17.36
N ALA A 200 1.93 -50.02 18.04
CA ALA A 200 1.89 -48.57 18.04
C ALA A 200 3.13 -47.94 18.68
N ARG A 201 3.67 -48.52 19.76
CA ARG A 201 4.94 -48.06 20.39
C ARG A 201 6.14 -48.28 19.46
N GLU A 202 6.32 -49.45 18.93
CA GLU A 202 7.42 -49.76 18.01
C GLU A 202 7.37 -48.87 16.75
N TRP A 203 6.17 -48.64 16.20
CA TRP A 203 5.98 -47.69 15.11
C TRP A 203 6.37 -46.28 15.50
N SER A 204 5.92 -45.79 16.68
CA SER A 204 6.24 -44.46 17.18
C SER A 204 7.74 -44.27 17.38
N GLU A 205 8.44 -45.29 17.87
CA GLU A 205 9.89 -45.26 18.07
C GLU A 205 10.66 -45.29 16.71
N ALA A 206 10.18 -46.04 15.72
CA ALA A 206 10.77 -46.10 14.40
C ALA A 206 10.64 -44.74 13.67
N MET A 207 9.57 -43.95 13.95
CA MET A 207 9.26 -42.67 13.30
C MET A 207 9.81 -41.46 14.05
N GLN A 208 10.56 -41.61 15.16
CA GLN A 208 11.12 -40.47 15.86
C GLN A 208 12.20 -39.73 15.04
N PRO A 209 12.16 -38.38 15.00
CA PRO A 209 13.18 -37.59 14.33
C PRO A 209 14.56 -37.84 15.00
N GLY A 210 15.54 -38.24 14.23
CA GLY A 210 16.91 -38.48 14.70
C GLY A 210 17.32 -39.94 14.75
N ASN A 211 16.40 -40.90 14.60
CA ASN A 211 16.74 -42.28 14.35
C ASN A 211 17.06 -42.54 12.89
N GLN A 212 18.10 -43.34 12.59
CA GLN A 212 18.32 -43.87 11.27
C GLN A 212 17.04 -44.58 10.81
N VAL A 213 16.73 -44.49 9.50
CA VAL A 213 15.60 -45.19 8.90
C VAL A 213 15.66 -46.65 9.32
N ARG A 214 14.71 -47.08 10.17
CA ARG A 214 14.60 -48.46 10.62
C ARG A 214 13.41 -49.10 9.93
N ASP A 215 13.64 -50.30 9.40
CA ASP A 215 12.56 -51.12 8.89
C ASP A 215 11.65 -51.55 10.04
N PHE A 216 10.33 -51.34 9.86
CA PHE A 216 9.32 -51.82 10.76
C PHE A 216 8.87 -53.20 10.37
N VAL A 217 9.08 -54.19 11.26
CA VAL A 217 8.67 -55.58 11.03
C VAL A 217 7.58 -55.92 12.03
N ALA A 218 6.36 -56.13 11.58
CA ALA A 218 5.23 -56.57 12.39
C ALA A 218 4.90 -58.03 12.07
N VAL A 219 4.62 -58.81 13.13
CA VAL A 219 4.12 -60.17 13.01
C VAL A 219 2.59 -60.15 13.27
N GLY A 220 1.84 -60.64 12.28
CA GLY A 220 0.37 -60.66 12.34
C GLY A 220 -0.31 -59.86 11.21
N ASP A 221 -1.62 -59.81 11.24
CA ASP A 221 -2.38 -59.01 10.23
C ASP A 221 -2.41 -57.51 10.64
N VAL A 222 -1.35 -56.80 10.30
CA VAL A 222 -1.17 -55.41 10.58
C VAL A 222 -1.38 -54.58 9.30
N SER A 223 -2.26 -53.63 9.35
CA SER A 223 -2.50 -52.65 8.27
C SER A 223 -2.12 -51.25 8.74
N ILE A 224 -1.22 -50.59 7.99
CA ILE A 224 -0.80 -49.22 8.24
C ILE A 224 -1.38 -48.35 7.13
N LYS A 225 -2.20 -47.38 7.47
CA LYS A 225 -2.74 -46.38 6.54
C LYS A 225 -2.32 -44.99 6.97
N ALA A 226 -1.79 -44.22 6.04
CA ALA A 226 -1.60 -42.81 6.24
C ALA A 226 -2.99 -42.14 6.29
N ILE A 227 -3.29 -41.41 7.38
CA ILE A 227 -4.51 -40.64 7.50
C ILE A 227 -4.19 -39.18 7.27
N GLY A 228 -4.98 -38.52 6.42
CA GLY A 228 -4.81 -37.09 6.08
C GLY A 228 -3.91 -36.85 4.85
N ALA A 229 -3.38 -37.92 4.24
CA ALA A 229 -2.64 -37.84 2.99
C ALA A 229 -3.49 -38.10 1.73
N ASP A 230 -4.81 -38.23 1.86
CA ASP A 230 -5.72 -38.37 0.73
C ASP A 230 -5.91 -37.02 0.01
N ASN A 231 -4.80 -36.47 -0.44
CA ASN A 231 -4.49 -35.57 -1.56
C ASN A 231 -5.61 -34.63 -2.09
N GLN A 232 -6.43 -34.05 -1.27
CA GLN A 232 -7.21 -32.89 -1.70
C GLN A 232 -6.76 -31.66 -0.92
N ILE A 233 -5.57 -31.15 -1.26
CA ILE A 233 -5.29 -29.74 -1.04
C ILE A 233 -6.27 -29.02 -1.96
N LEU A 234 -7.24 -28.32 -1.37
CA LEU A 234 -8.14 -27.44 -2.14
C LEU A 234 -7.27 -26.52 -2.97
N ASP A 235 -7.51 -26.53 -4.29
CA ASP A 235 -6.88 -25.56 -5.17
C ASP A 235 -7.29 -24.15 -4.72
N SER A 236 -6.34 -23.46 -4.12
CA SER A 236 -6.54 -22.12 -3.58
C SER A 236 -6.03 -21.03 -4.51
N GLU A 237 -5.47 -21.38 -5.67
CA GLU A 237 -4.92 -20.40 -6.63
C GLU A 237 -6.01 -19.45 -7.13
N VAL A 238 -7.14 -19.99 -7.58
CA VAL A 238 -8.23 -19.19 -8.15
C VAL A 238 -8.81 -18.20 -7.12
N PRO A 239 -9.24 -18.61 -5.91
CA PRO A 239 -9.81 -17.68 -4.95
C PRO A 239 -8.79 -16.66 -4.43
N VAL A 240 -7.53 -17.03 -4.22
CA VAL A 240 -6.46 -16.09 -3.87
C VAL A 240 -6.29 -15.05 -4.97
N ARG A 241 -6.20 -15.48 -6.23
CA ARG A 241 -6.06 -14.60 -7.38
C ARG A 241 -7.22 -13.61 -7.48
N GLN A 242 -8.46 -14.07 -7.33
CA GLN A 242 -9.64 -13.21 -7.36
C GLN A 242 -9.61 -12.12 -6.27
N MET A 243 -9.14 -12.44 -5.07
CA MET A 243 -9.01 -11.43 -4.00
C MET A 243 -7.89 -10.43 -4.30
N LEU A 244 -6.76 -10.89 -4.85
CA LEU A 244 -5.67 -10.02 -5.27
C LEU A 244 -6.09 -9.11 -6.44
N GLU A 245 -6.89 -9.60 -7.39
CA GLU A 245 -7.46 -8.80 -8.48
C GLU A 245 -8.34 -7.65 -7.96
N GLN A 246 -9.09 -7.85 -6.88
CA GLN A 246 -9.86 -6.77 -6.24
C GLN A 246 -8.94 -5.70 -5.61
N ILE A 247 -7.81 -6.10 -5.02
CA ILE A 247 -6.82 -5.17 -4.48
C ILE A 247 -6.17 -4.36 -5.61
N VAL A 248 -5.77 -5.03 -6.68
CA VAL A 248 -5.20 -4.41 -7.89
C VAL A 248 -6.18 -3.41 -8.49
N ALA A 249 -7.43 -3.83 -8.72
CA ALA A 249 -8.47 -2.96 -9.28
C ALA A 249 -8.74 -1.73 -8.40
N LYS A 250 -8.69 -1.88 -7.07
CA LYS A 250 -8.91 -0.78 -6.13
C LYS A 250 -7.74 0.20 -6.07
N THR A 251 -6.51 -0.28 -6.19
CA THR A 251 -5.31 0.56 -6.15
C THR A 251 -4.97 1.21 -7.48
N GLY A 252 -5.54 0.72 -8.59
CA GLY A 252 -5.24 1.18 -9.95
C GLY A 252 -3.83 0.81 -10.44
N LEU A 253 -3.06 0.07 -9.64
CA LEU A 253 -1.70 -0.33 -10.03
C LEU A 253 -1.74 -1.59 -10.91
N PRO A 254 -1.05 -1.60 -12.05
CA PRO A 254 -0.88 -2.81 -12.84
C PRO A 254 -0.30 -3.98 -12.02
N PRO A 255 -0.75 -5.23 -12.24
CA PRO A 255 -0.30 -6.39 -11.47
C PRO A 255 1.22 -6.57 -11.43
N PHE A 256 1.91 -6.33 -12.55
CA PHE A 256 3.36 -6.46 -12.64
C PHE A 256 4.12 -5.50 -11.72
N MET A 257 3.55 -4.32 -11.41
CA MET A 257 4.14 -3.38 -10.46
C MET A 257 4.06 -3.85 -9.01
N LEU A 258 3.12 -4.75 -8.72
CA LEU A 258 2.98 -5.42 -7.43
C LEU A 258 3.67 -6.80 -7.41
N SER A 259 4.52 -7.09 -8.41
CA SER A 259 5.23 -8.35 -8.59
C SER A 259 4.30 -9.57 -8.75
N LEU A 260 3.10 -9.35 -9.25
CA LEU A 260 2.16 -10.40 -9.59
C LEU A 260 2.39 -10.83 -11.05
N SER A 261 2.81 -12.07 -11.24
CA SER A 261 3.14 -12.66 -12.55
C SER A 261 1.89 -13.14 -13.29
N TRP A 262 0.92 -12.26 -13.54
CA TRP A 262 -0.22 -12.58 -14.39
C TRP A 262 0.16 -12.33 -15.86
N SER A 263 -0.29 -13.21 -16.74
CA SER A 263 -0.03 -13.07 -18.17
C SER A 263 -0.62 -11.76 -18.69
N SER A 264 0.24 -10.83 -19.10
CA SER A 264 -0.13 -9.62 -19.80
C SER A 264 0.63 -9.55 -21.11
N THR A 265 -0.01 -9.03 -22.16
CA THR A 265 0.68 -8.73 -23.40
C THR A 265 1.37 -7.37 -23.27
N GLU A 266 2.46 -7.16 -24.03
CA GLU A 266 3.19 -5.90 -24.09
C GLU A 266 2.23 -4.70 -24.33
N ARG A 267 1.29 -4.85 -25.25
CA ARG A 267 0.28 -3.84 -25.54
C ARG A 267 -0.63 -3.53 -24.34
N MET A 268 -1.05 -4.55 -23.58
CA MET A 268 -1.83 -4.34 -22.35
C MET A 268 -1.02 -3.61 -21.28
N SER A 269 0.25 -3.95 -21.14
CA SER A 269 1.12 -3.29 -20.16
C SER A 269 1.33 -1.81 -20.50
N SER A 270 1.50 -1.45 -21.78
CA SER A 270 1.59 -0.07 -22.22
C SER A 270 0.30 0.71 -21.96
N GLN A 271 -0.86 0.15 -22.29
CA GLN A 271 -2.16 0.79 -22.01
C GLN A 271 -2.41 0.98 -20.50
N GLN A 272 -2.01 0.00 -19.68
CA GLN A 272 -2.12 0.12 -18.21
C GLN A 272 -1.18 1.21 -17.66
N ALA A 273 0.01 1.38 -18.25
CA ALA A 273 0.93 2.45 -17.89
C ALA A 273 0.35 3.82 -18.21
N ASP A 274 -0.29 4.00 -19.37
CA ASP A 274 -0.93 5.27 -19.75
C ASP A 274 -2.09 5.63 -18.79
N VAL A 275 -2.94 4.66 -18.43
CA VAL A 275 -4.02 4.85 -17.45
C VAL A 275 -3.44 5.25 -16.09
N LEU A 276 -2.40 4.54 -15.62
CA LEU A 276 -1.75 4.85 -14.36
C LEU A 276 -1.12 6.26 -14.37
N THR A 277 -0.51 6.68 -15.48
CA THR A 277 0.03 8.04 -15.61
C THR A 277 -1.07 9.08 -15.38
N SER A 278 -2.26 8.88 -15.97
CA SER A 278 -3.40 9.78 -15.77
C SER A 278 -3.88 9.84 -14.31
N GLU A 279 -3.88 8.70 -13.59
CA GLU A 279 -4.20 8.64 -12.15
C GLU A 279 -3.16 9.38 -11.32
N LEU A 280 -1.87 9.19 -11.60
CA LEU A 280 -0.79 9.88 -10.89
C LEU A 280 -0.85 11.39 -11.10
N GLU A 281 -1.19 11.86 -12.31
CA GLU A 281 -1.43 13.27 -12.58
C GLU A 281 -2.64 13.83 -11.81
N ALA A 282 -3.68 13.04 -11.60
CA ALA A 282 -4.80 13.43 -10.76
C ALA A 282 -4.37 13.67 -9.30
N TYR A 283 -3.49 12.81 -8.76
CA TYR A 283 -2.90 13.04 -7.44
C TYR A 283 -2.00 14.28 -7.40
N ARG A 284 -1.19 14.52 -8.43
CA ARG A 284 -0.37 15.74 -8.56
C ARG A 284 -1.21 17.00 -8.49
N ARG A 285 -2.31 17.05 -9.24
CA ARG A 285 -3.27 18.18 -9.18
C ARG A 285 -3.83 18.42 -7.78
N LEU A 286 -4.00 17.37 -6.99
CA LEU A 286 -4.49 17.47 -5.61
C LEU A 286 -3.40 17.95 -4.63
N LEU A 287 -2.14 17.60 -4.89
CA LEU A 287 -1.00 17.96 -4.05
C LEU A 287 -0.40 19.34 -4.38
N THR A 288 -0.50 19.79 -5.62
CA THR A 288 0.05 21.08 -6.09
C THR A 288 -0.38 22.25 -5.22
N PRO A 289 -1.66 22.44 -4.86
CA PRO A 289 -2.08 23.58 -4.02
C PRO A 289 -1.43 23.60 -2.63
N VAL A 290 -1.07 22.43 -2.09
CA VAL A 290 -0.35 22.32 -0.82
C VAL A 290 1.07 22.85 -0.96
N ILE A 291 1.76 22.45 -2.01
CA ILE A 291 3.12 22.89 -2.33
C ILE A 291 3.12 24.40 -2.58
N GLU A 292 2.18 24.88 -3.39
CA GLU A 292 2.03 26.31 -3.69
C GLU A 292 1.79 27.12 -2.41
N LYS A 293 0.96 26.64 -1.49
CA LYS A 293 0.69 27.32 -0.21
C LYS A 293 1.94 27.42 0.65
N ILE A 294 2.75 26.35 0.70
CA ILE A 294 4.03 26.33 1.43
C ILE A 294 5.00 27.35 0.80
N CYS A 295 5.17 27.34 -0.51
CA CYS A 295 6.06 28.26 -1.23
C CYS A 295 5.61 29.71 -1.06
N ARG A 296 4.33 29.98 -1.21
CA ARG A 296 3.76 31.32 -1.05
C ARG A 296 3.94 31.86 0.37
N PHE A 297 3.75 31.01 1.37
CA PHE A 297 3.98 31.41 2.76
C PHE A 297 5.44 31.75 3.01
N TRP A 298 6.39 30.94 2.50
CA TRP A 298 7.81 31.25 2.58
C TRP A 298 8.16 32.58 1.90
N MET A 299 7.59 32.85 0.72
CA MET A 299 7.82 34.11 0.01
C MET A 299 7.34 35.30 0.82
N ILE A 300 6.13 35.23 1.40
CA ILE A 300 5.59 36.32 2.21
C ILE A 300 6.47 36.59 3.43
N THR A 301 6.90 35.54 4.13
CA THR A 301 7.75 35.71 5.34
C THR A 301 9.15 36.25 5.01
N ASN A 302 9.61 36.09 3.78
CA ASN A 302 10.89 36.63 3.31
C ASN A 302 10.73 37.95 2.52
N GLY A 303 9.54 38.60 2.57
CA GLY A 303 9.29 39.86 1.90
C GLY A 303 9.38 39.80 0.36
N ARG A 304 9.13 38.64 -0.21
CA ARG A 304 9.16 38.40 -1.66
C ARG A 304 7.75 38.32 -2.23
N ASN A 305 7.60 38.69 -3.52
CA ASN A 305 6.34 38.62 -4.25
C ASN A 305 6.59 38.20 -5.71
N ASP A 306 7.57 37.33 -5.91
CA ASP A 306 7.91 36.80 -7.23
C ASP A 306 6.83 35.76 -7.70
N SER A 307 6.58 35.68 -8.99
CA SER A 307 5.75 34.64 -9.58
C SER A 307 6.51 33.31 -9.60
N PHE A 308 5.80 32.23 -9.37
CA PHE A 308 6.38 30.89 -9.46
C PHE A 308 5.34 29.86 -9.95
N SER A 309 5.83 28.76 -10.46
CA SER A 309 5.06 27.58 -10.80
C SER A 309 5.66 26.31 -10.17
N VAL A 310 4.81 25.32 -9.93
CA VAL A 310 5.22 23.98 -9.47
C VAL A 310 5.26 23.08 -10.70
N GLU A 311 6.44 22.60 -11.03
CA GLU A 311 6.65 21.70 -12.16
C GLU A 311 7.01 20.31 -11.67
N TRP A 312 6.20 19.34 -12.04
CA TRP A 312 6.43 17.94 -11.70
C TRP A 312 7.37 17.27 -12.71
N ASP A 313 8.23 16.42 -12.20
CA ASP A 313 9.09 15.59 -13.05
C ASP A 313 8.27 14.68 -13.94
N ASP A 314 8.75 14.37 -15.13
CA ASP A 314 8.04 13.48 -16.07
C ASP A 314 7.81 12.09 -15.43
N ILE A 315 6.59 11.56 -15.57
CA ILE A 315 6.27 10.19 -15.16
C ILE A 315 6.80 9.25 -16.24
N THR A 316 7.95 8.65 -15.99
CA THR A 316 8.58 7.73 -16.94
C THR A 316 8.25 6.29 -16.58
N LEU A 317 7.13 5.78 -17.09
CA LEU A 317 6.71 4.37 -16.96
C LEU A 317 7.04 3.53 -18.21
N GLN A 318 7.48 4.17 -19.28
CA GLN A 318 7.81 3.56 -20.57
C GLN A 318 9.33 3.44 -20.74
N ASP A 319 9.74 2.54 -21.63
CA ASP A 319 11.14 2.38 -22.01
C ASP A 319 11.68 3.70 -22.59
N GLU A 320 12.86 4.13 -22.13
CA GLU A 320 13.52 5.37 -22.60
C GLU A 320 13.69 5.40 -24.14
N VAL A 321 13.85 4.24 -24.76
CA VAL A 321 13.96 4.10 -26.21
C VAL A 321 12.64 4.46 -26.91
N GLU A 322 11.50 4.05 -26.37
CA GLU A 322 10.18 4.41 -26.92
C GLU A 322 9.86 5.88 -26.73
N LEU A 323 10.23 6.44 -25.57
CA LEU A 323 10.10 7.89 -25.33
C LEU A 323 10.96 8.71 -26.29
N ALA A 324 12.19 8.28 -26.55
CA ALA A 324 13.07 8.93 -27.52
C ALA A 324 12.51 8.88 -28.94
N LYS A 325 11.92 7.75 -29.35
CA LYS A 325 11.21 7.62 -30.64
C LYS A 325 9.99 8.53 -30.70
N ALA A 326 9.18 8.57 -29.66
CA ALA A 326 8.01 9.43 -29.59
C ALA A 326 8.38 10.93 -29.69
N ARG A 327 9.45 11.36 -29.01
CA ARG A 327 10.00 12.71 -29.12
C ARG A 327 10.48 13.02 -30.55
N LEU A 328 11.17 12.07 -31.18
CA LEU A 328 11.62 12.21 -32.56
C LEU A 328 10.45 12.37 -33.53
N TYR A 329 9.41 11.56 -33.39
CA TYR A 329 8.21 11.66 -34.27
C TYR A 329 7.43 12.95 -34.04
N ARG A 330 7.34 13.46 -32.83
CA ARG A 330 6.72 14.76 -32.52
C ARG A 330 7.52 15.91 -33.20
N ALA A 331 8.83 15.93 -33.01
CA ALA A 331 9.68 16.94 -33.66
C ALA A 331 9.62 16.89 -35.19
N GLN A 332 9.51 15.70 -35.78
CA GLN A 332 9.32 15.55 -37.22
C GLN A 332 7.93 16.07 -37.67
N SER A 333 6.88 15.78 -36.91
CA SER A 333 5.53 16.28 -37.18
C SER A 333 5.47 17.81 -37.14
N GLU A 334 6.02 18.41 -36.09
CA GLU A 334 6.10 19.86 -35.90
C GLU A 334 6.88 20.53 -37.05
N ARG A 335 7.99 19.92 -37.48
CA ARG A 335 8.76 20.41 -38.61
C ARG A 335 7.98 20.37 -39.91
N ILE A 336 7.27 19.27 -40.19
CA ILE A 336 6.43 19.11 -41.35
C ILE A 336 5.29 20.14 -41.35
N GLU A 337 4.66 20.39 -40.22
CA GLU A 337 3.60 21.41 -40.06
C GLU A 337 4.15 22.83 -40.27
N GLN A 338 5.37 23.13 -39.82
CA GLN A 338 6.02 24.41 -40.08
C GLN A 338 6.39 24.59 -41.55
N GLU A 339 6.89 23.53 -42.17
CA GLU A 339 7.18 23.55 -43.64
C GLU A 339 5.91 23.76 -44.48
N LEU A 340 4.79 23.12 -44.11
CA LEU A 340 3.49 23.31 -44.77
C LEU A 340 2.96 24.75 -44.63
N LYS A 341 3.05 25.34 -43.42
CA LYS A 341 2.64 26.73 -43.15
C LYS A 341 3.54 27.77 -43.83
N SER A 342 4.75 27.41 -44.23
CA SER A 342 5.66 28.30 -44.94
C SER A 342 5.45 28.27 -46.47
N VAL A 343 4.63 27.37 -46.98
CA VAL A 343 4.31 27.20 -48.41
C VAL A 343 2.94 27.81 -48.77
N GLU A 344 2.09 28.10 -47.78
CA GLU A 344 0.89 28.95 -47.92
C GLU A 344 1.24 30.43 -47.74
#